data_c9a871756208c825d33f528ba912d876
#
_entry.id   c9a871756208c825d33f528ba912d876
#
_cell.length_a   1.000
_cell.length_b   1.000
_cell.length_c   1.000
_cell.angle_alpha   90.00
_cell.angle_beta   90.00
_cell.angle_gamma   90.00
#
_symmetry.space_group_name_H-M   'P 1'
#
loop_
_entity.id
_entity.type
_entity.pdbx_description
1 polymer ?
#
loop_
_entity_poly.entity_id
_entity_poly.type
_entity_poly.pdbx_seq_one_letter_code
_entity_poly.pdbx_strand_id
1 'polypeptide(L)'
;MKRFPILIVLVLAGCGEAVKPSYEEIGVEVNASGALTDEQAEILTMYRFIWLDGLTHVTDKQAELLGEVASLSFDGLTSITDGQAASLSKSCGSLSFSGLTSITDNQAQSFSRLGTLTLDGLSLITDEQAESLSKVKGAVYLNGLTSITDAQAESLSK
;
A
#
# COMPACT_ATOMS: atom_id res chain seq x y z
N MET A 1 30.91 11.98 3.92
CA MET A 1 30.09 12.73 4.86
C MET A 1 28.79 13.11 4.15
N LYS A 2 27.73 12.32 4.32
CA LYS A 2 26.41 12.60 3.74
C LYS A 2 25.70 13.57 4.67
N ARG A 3 25.42 14.76 4.20
CA ARG A 3 24.64 15.75 4.93
C ARG A 3 23.18 15.35 4.82
N PHE A 4 22.58 14.95 5.92
CA PHE A 4 21.11 14.87 6.02
C PHE A 4 20.55 16.29 5.98
N PRO A 5 19.52 16.57 5.17
CA PRO A 5 18.78 17.80 5.29
C PRO A 5 18.07 17.78 6.66
N ILE A 6 18.53 18.63 7.56
CA ILE A 6 17.82 18.91 8.80
C ILE A 6 16.54 19.63 8.37
N LEU A 7 15.40 19.01 8.63
CA LEU A 7 14.10 19.67 8.56
C LEU A 7 14.15 20.81 9.59
N ILE A 8 14.37 22.02 9.12
CA ILE A 8 14.26 23.22 9.95
C ILE A 8 12.76 23.45 10.15
N VAL A 9 12.22 22.90 11.23
CA VAL A 9 10.94 23.39 11.76
C VAL A 9 11.22 24.83 12.24
N LEU A 10 10.88 25.79 11.42
CA LEU A 10 10.93 27.20 11.79
C LEU A 10 9.81 27.42 12.82
N VAL A 11 10.14 27.23 14.10
CA VAL A 11 9.30 27.67 15.20
C VAL A 11 9.38 29.20 15.22
N LEU A 12 8.52 29.85 14.45
CA LEU A 12 8.22 31.24 14.69
C LEU A 12 7.43 31.31 16.00
N ALA A 13 8.10 31.77 17.05
CA ALA A 13 7.48 32.09 18.33
C ALA A 13 6.47 33.21 18.12
N GLY A 14 5.22 32.83 17.95
CA GLY A 14 4.08 33.73 17.86
C GLY A 14 2.83 32.88 17.63
N CYS A 15 1.89 32.89 18.58
CA CYS A 15 0.61 32.17 18.58
C CYS A 15 0.08 31.76 17.21
N GLY A 16 0.52 30.61 16.69
CA GLY A 16 0.07 29.99 15.46
C GLY A 16 0.07 28.49 15.67
N GLU A 17 -1.03 27.83 15.33
CA GLU A 17 -1.09 26.37 15.23
C GLU A 17 0.10 25.90 14.38
N ALA A 18 0.77 24.83 14.81
CA ALA A 18 1.82 24.22 14.02
C ALA A 18 1.24 23.86 12.65
N VAL A 19 1.82 24.40 11.58
CA VAL A 19 1.38 24.10 10.21
C VAL A 19 1.62 22.62 9.98
N LYS A 20 0.56 21.86 9.77
CA LYS A 20 0.66 20.44 9.43
C LYS A 20 1.34 20.31 8.06
N PRO A 21 2.27 19.35 7.87
CA PRO A 21 2.91 19.13 6.59
C PRO A 21 1.86 18.76 5.53
N SER A 22 2.10 19.20 4.30
CA SER A 22 1.26 18.86 3.16
C SER A 22 1.50 17.40 2.73
N TYR A 23 0.59 16.86 1.91
CA TYR A 23 0.78 15.55 1.28
C TYR A 23 2.12 15.46 0.51
N GLU A 24 2.46 16.49 -0.26
CA GLU A 24 3.69 16.51 -1.06
C GLU A 24 4.94 16.45 -0.18
N GLU A 25 4.98 17.20 0.92
CA GLU A 25 6.09 17.18 1.86
C GLU A 25 6.23 15.81 2.53
N ILE A 26 5.12 15.20 3.00
CA ILE A 26 5.12 13.86 3.56
C ILE A 26 5.57 12.84 2.52
N GLY A 27 5.03 12.90 1.31
CA GLY A 27 5.37 11.98 0.23
C GLY A 27 6.85 12.01 -0.15
N VAL A 28 7.43 13.21 -0.26
CA VAL A 28 8.87 13.37 -0.54
C VAL A 28 9.72 12.78 0.59
N GLU A 29 9.37 13.05 1.85
CA GLU A 29 10.12 12.55 3.01
C GLU A 29 10.04 11.03 3.12
N VAL A 30 8.83 10.46 3.02
CA VAL A 30 8.61 9.01 3.11
C VAL A 30 9.29 8.28 1.96
N ASN A 31 9.15 8.77 0.73
CA ASN A 31 9.79 8.14 -0.43
C ASN A 31 11.33 8.22 -0.39
N ALA A 32 11.88 9.20 0.31
CA ALA A 32 13.32 9.33 0.49
C ALA A 32 13.87 8.50 1.67
N SER A 33 13.09 8.39 2.77
CA SER A 33 13.51 7.71 4.00
C SER A 33 13.10 6.24 4.04
N GLY A 34 12.07 5.86 3.33
CA GLY A 34 11.44 4.53 3.39
C GLY A 34 10.60 4.31 4.66
N ALA A 35 10.36 5.36 5.45
CA ALA A 35 9.67 5.27 6.73
C ALA A 35 8.54 6.29 6.84
N LEU A 36 7.44 5.88 7.47
CA LEU A 36 6.27 6.70 7.77
C LEU A 36 6.10 6.81 9.29
N THR A 37 5.80 7.99 9.80
CA THR A 37 5.41 8.13 11.21
C THR A 37 3.89 7.98 11.37
N ASP A 38 3.44 7.67 12.59
CA ASP A 38 2.01 7.58 12.89
C ASP A 38 1.30 8.92 12.68
N GLU A 39 1.97 10.02 13.01
CA GLU A 39 1.47 11.38 12.83
C GLU A 39 1.27 11.73 11.35
N GLN A 40 2.22 11.34 10.50
CA GLN A 40 2.10 11.47 9.05
C GLN A 40 0.96 10.60 8.51
N ALA A 41 0.83 9.36 8.99
CA ALA A 41 -0.26 8.47 8.60
C ALA A 41 -1.64 9.08 8.94
N GLU A 42 -1.79 9.67 10.13
CA GLU A 42 -3.01 10.37 10.52
C GLU A 42 -3.34 11.54 9.58
N ILE A 43 -2.35 12.34 9.19
CA ILE A 43 -2.55 13.44 8.23
C ILE A 43 -2.98 12.91 6.87
N LEU A 44 -2.35 11.81 6.43
CA LEU A 44 -2.64 11.21 5.13
C LEU A 44 -4.07 10.68 4.99
N THR A 45 -4.75 10.34 6.09
CA THR A 45 -6.17 9.91 6.03
C THR A 45 -7.12 10.96 5.46
N MET A 46 -6.71 12.23 5.41
CA MET A 46 -7.50 13.31 4.81
C MET A 46 -7.47 13.31 3.27
N TYR A 47 -6.60 12.52 2.68
CA TYR A 47 -6.43 12.44 1.23
C TYR A 47 -7.09 11.18 0.68
N ARG A 48 -7.57 11.24 -0.56
CA ARG A 48 -8.23 10.12 -1.22
C ARG A 48 -7.28 9.22 -2.02
N PHE A 49 -6.16 9.77 -2.43
CA PHE A 49 -5.16 9.11 -3.27
C PHE A 49 -3.79 9.33 -2.63
N ILE A 50 -3.09 8.26 -2.33
CA ILE A 50 -1.79 8.29 -1.66
C ILE A 50 -0.81 7.40 -2.42
N TRP A 51 0.35 7.95 -2.77
CA TRP A 51 1.46 7.25 -3.39
C TRP A 51 2.69 7.37 -2.49
N LEU A 52 3.09 6.27 -1.86
CA LEU A 52 4.25 6.16 -0.97
C LEU A 52 5.13 5.00 -1.46
N ASP A 53 5.53 5.06 -2.72
CA ASP A 53 6.23 3.96 -3.39
C ASP A 53 7.64 3.72 -2.85
N GLY A 54 8.20 4.67 -2.10
CA GLY A 54 9.45 4.50 -1.35
C GLY A 54 9.29 3.89 0.03
N LEU A 55 8.05 3.73 0.55
CA LEU A 55 7.80 3.15 1.86
C LEU A 55 8.23 1.68 1.87
N THR A 56 9.11 1.31 2.80
CA THR A 56 9.66 -0.05 2.88
C THR A 56 9.01 -0.94 3.94
N HIS A 57 8.30 -0.35 4.89
CA HIS A 57 7.56 -1.06 5.92
C HIS A 57 6.41 -0.21 6.44
N VAL A 58 5.37 -0.85 6.94
CA VAL A 58 4.20 -0.23 7.57
C VAL A 58 3.92 -0.94 8.89
N THR A 59 3.56 -0.18 9.93
CA THR A 59 3.10 -0.76 11.20
C THR A 59 1.62 -1.14 11.12
N ASP A 60 1.15 -1.98 12.04
CA ASP A 60 -0.27 -2.38 12.10
C ASP A 60 -1.18 -1.16 12.32
N LYS A 61 -0.74 -0.19 13.16
CA LYS A 61 -1.47 1.06 13.39
C LYS A 61 -1.55 1.91 12.12
N GLN A 62 -0.46 2.05 11.38
CA GLN A 62 -0.43 2.79 10.11
C GLN A 62 -1.31 2.11 9.05
N ALA A 63 -1.25 0.78 8.96
CA ALA A 63 -2.12 0.01 8.07
C ALA A 63 -3.61 0.19 8.42
N GLU A 64 -3.93 0.29 9.71
CA GLU A 64 -5.30 0.55 10.16
C GLU A 64 -5.77 1.95 9.77
N LEU A 65 -4.95 2.98 10.00
CA LEU A 65 -5.26 4.36 9.62
C LEU A 65 -5.45 4.50 8.10
N LEU A 66 -4.49 3.99 7.33
CA LEU A 66 -4.48 4.12 5.88
C LEU A 66 -5.51 3.23 5.17
N GLY A 67 -6.01 2.18 5.84
CA GLY A 67 -6.99 1.25 5.28
C GLY A 67 -8.34 1.88 4.94
N GLU A 68 -8.60 3.11 5.33
CA GLU A 68 -9.82 3.87 5.00
C GLU A 68 -9.64 4.80 3.79
N VAL A 69 -8.41 4.91 3.27
CA VAL A 69 -8.11 5.75 2.10
C VAL A 69 -8.59 5.06 0.82
N ALA A 70 -9.12 5.83 -0.12
CA ALA A 70 -9.76 5.28 -1.32
C ALA A 70 -8.77 4.63 -2.30
N SER A 71 -7.53 5.10 -2.38
CA SER A 71 -6.51 4.53 -3.27
C SER A 71 -5.12 4.69 -2.67
N LEU A 72 -4.38 3.59 -2.60
CA LEU A 72 -3.05 3.51 -2.03
C LEU A 72 -2.08 2.85 -2.99
N SER A 73 -0.87 3.40 -3.11
CA SER A 73 0.28 2.78 -3.76
C SER A 73 1.44 2.68 -2.78
N PHE A 74 1.95 1.46 -2.61
CA PHE A 74 3.03 1.10 -1.72
C PHE A 74 4.01 0.15 -2.42
N ASP A 75 4.47 0.54 -3.60
CA ASP A 75 5.28 -0.33 -4.46
C ASP A 75 6.68 -0.64 -3.88
N GLY A 76 7.11 0.08 -2.84
CA GLY A 76 8.32 -0.20 -2.08
C GLY A 76 8.19 -1.28 -1.02
N LEU A 77 6.97 -1.67 -0.62
CA LEU A 77 6.75 -2.72 0.37
C LEU A 77 7.08 -4.10 -0.24
N THR A 78 8.03 -4.81 0.36
CA THR A 78 8.42 -6.15 -0.07
C THR A 78 7.71 -7.27 0.70
N SER A 79 7.10 -6.95 1.82
CA SER A 79 6.28 -7.87 2.63
C SER A 79 5.29 -7.11 3.50
N ILE A 80 4.16 -7.74 3.81
CA ILE A 80 3.16 -7.29 4.78
C ILE A 80 2.65 -8.48 5.56
N THR A 81 2.08 -8.25 6.74
CA THR A 81 1.41 -9.29 7.52
C THR A 81 -0.04 -9.49 7.03
N ASP A 82 -0.66 -10.63 7.38
CA ASP A 82 -2.08 -10.88 7.09
C ASP A 82 -2.98 -9.82 7.74
N GLY A 83 -2.63 -9.37 8.97
CA GLY A 83 -3.33 -8.30 9.66
C GLY A 83 -3.25 -6.95 8.94
N GLN A 84 -2.07 -6.60 8.42
CA GLN A 84 -1.87 -5.39 7.63
C GLN A 84 -2.64 -5.44 6.31
N ALA A 85 -2.59 -6.58 5.61
CA ALA A 85 -3.39 -6.80 4.40
C ALA A 85 -4.88 -6.63 4.65
N ALA A 86 -5.39 -7.23 5.74
CA ALA A 86 -6.80 -7.09 6.13
C ALA A 86 -7.17 -5.66 6.48
N SER A 87 -6.28 -4.91 7.15
CA SER A 87 -6.50 -3.51 7.51
C SER A 87 -6.50 -2.60 6.28
N LEU A 88 -5.51 -2.73 5.39
CA LEU A 88 -5.38 -1.93 4.16
C LEU A 88 -6.51 -2.23 3.15
N SER A 89 -7.14 -3.39 3.23
CA SER A 89 -8.25 -3.79 2.36
C SER A 89 -9.63 -3.41 2.87
N LYS A 90 -9.74 -2.65 3.97
CA LYS A 90 -11.03 -2.20 4.53
C LYS A 90 -11.78 -1.28 3.56
N SER A 91 -11.07 -0.40 2.88
CA SER A 91 -11.66 0.42 1.81
C SER A 91 -11.88 -0.45 0.55
N CYS A 92 -12.98 -0.25 -0.15
CA CYS A 92 -13.26 -0.94 -1.40
C CYS A 92 -12.56 -0.29 -2.61
N GLY A 93 -11.47 0.41 -2.40
CA GLY A 93 -10.76 1.19 -3.39
C GLY A 93 -9.69 0.41 -4.14
N SER A 94 -8.62 1.12 -4.49
CA SER A 94 -7.51 0.56 -5.26
C SER A 94 -6.27 0.42 -4.39
N LEU A 95 -5.59 -0.72 -4.47
CA LEU A 95 -4.29 -0.95 -3.84
C LEU A 95 -3.24 -1.34 -4.88
N SER A 96 -2.03 -0.79 -4.75
CA SER A 96 -0.85 -1.22 -5.50
C SER A 96 0.26 -1.66 -4.55
N PHE A 97 0.80 -2.86 -4.80
CA PHE A 97 1.89 -3.49 -4.07
C PHE A 97 2.86 -4.17 -5.04
N SER A 98 3.40 -3.42 -5.99
CA SER A 98 4.29 -4.00 -7.01
C SER A 98 5.62 -4.52 -6.43
N GLY A 99 5.96 -4.17 -5.19
CA GLY A 99 7.14 -4.67 -4.48
C GLY A 99 6.97 -6.05 -3.83
N LEU A 100 5.72 -6.51 -3.61
CA LEU A 100 5.47 -7.82 -3.00
C LEU A 100 5.85 -8.95 -3.97
N THR A 101 6.77 -9.82 -3.55
CA THR A 101 7.22 -10.96 -4.35
C THR A 101 6.45 -12.26 -4.04
N SER A 102 5.70 -12.28 -2.96
CA SER A 102 4.80 -13.37 -2.58
C SER A 102 3.68 -12.83 -1.69
N ILE A 103 2.55 -13.52 -1.67
CA ILE A 103 1.43 -13.27 -0.76
C ILE A 103 0.97 -14.60 -0.15
N THR A 104 0.31 -14.52 1.01
CA THR A 104 -0.38 -15.67 1.62
C THR A 104 -1.79 -15.80 1.05
N ASP A 105 -2.44 -16.96 1.25
CA ASP A 105 -3.84 -17.17 0.86
C ASP A 105 -4.78 -16.24 1.66
N ASN A 106 -4.44 -15.95 2.94
CA ASN A 106 -5.17 -14.98 3.76
C ASN A 106 -5.07 -13.55 3.23
N GLN A 107 -3.89 -13.16 2.72
CA GLN A 107 -3.70 -11.87 2.07
C GLN A 107 -4.51 -11.78 0.77
N ALA A 108 -4.46 -12.81 -0.07
CA ALA A 108 -5.26 -12.88 -1.29
C ALA A 108 -6.76 -12.79 -0.98
N GLN A 109 -7.22 -13.48 0.07
CA GLN A 109 -8.59 -13.41 0.53
C GLN A 109 -8.97 -12.02 1.02
N SER A 110 -8.08 -11.33 1.72
CA SER A 110 -8.30 -9.95 2.18
C SER A 110 -8.46 -9.00 0.99
N PHE A 111 -7.67 -9.16 -0.05
CA PHE A 111 -7.71 -8.35 -1.27
C PHE A 111 -8.95 -8.59 -2.15
N SER A 112 -9.66 -9.69 -1.97
CA SER A 112 -10.82 -10.10 -2.80
C SER A 112 -11.96 -9.07 -2.87
N ARG A 113 -12.00 -8.11 -1.95
CA ARG A 113 -13.07 -7.09 -1.85
C ARG A 113 -12.74 -5.78 -2.54
N LEU A 114 -11.49 -5.62 -3.00
CA LEU A 114 -11.00 -4.39 -3.61
C LEU A 114 -11.66 -4.08 -4.95
N GLY A 115 -11.64 -2.81 -5.30
CA GLY A 115 -12.03 -2.34 -6.64
C GLY A 115 -10.96 -2.66 -7.67
N THR A 116 -9.69 -2.37 -7.38
CA THR A 116 -8.56 -2.64 -8.27
C THR A 116 -7.36 -3.06 -7.43
N LEU A 117 -6.58 -4.00 -7.92
CA LEU A 117 -5.39 -4.52 -7.24
C LEU A 117 -4.23 -4.67 -8.22
N THR A 118 -3.05 -4.16 -7.84
CA THR A 118 -1.79 -4.35 -8.57
C THR A 118 -0.81 -5.15 -7.71
N LEU A 119 -0.32 -6.26 -8.22
CA LEU A 119 0.64 -7.16 -7.61
C LEU A 119 1.71 -7.60 -8.65
N ASP A 120 2.29 -6.63 -9.33
CA ASP A 120 3.20 -6.87 -10.45
C ASP A 120 4.54 -7.51 -10.03
N GLY A 121 4.85 -7.54 -8.72
CA GLY A 121 6.04 -8.22 -8.19
C GLY A 121 5.89 -9.74 -8.04
N LEU A 122 4.67 -10.28 -8.11
CA LEU A 122 4.44 -11.72 -7.97
C LEU A 122 4.90 -12.45 -9.23
N SER A 123 5.75 -13.48 -9.06
CA SER A 123 6.19 -14.35 -10.15
C SER A 123 5.33 -15.61 -10.31
N LEU A 124 4.65 -16.02 -9.24
CA LEU A 124 3.79 -17.20 -9.16
C LEU A 124 2.64 -16.93 -8.18
N ILE A 125 1.51 -17.60 -8.37
CA ILE A 125 0.37 -17.65 -7.44
C ILE A 125 -0.09 -19.09 -7.26
N THR A 126 -0.78 -19.39 -6.15
CA THR A 126 -1.46 -20.68 -5.94
C THR A 126 -2.85 -20.68 -6.56
N ASP A 127 -3.48 -21.84 -6.67
CA ASP A 127 -4.86 -21.98 -7.19
C ASP A 127 -5.85 -21.29 -6.23
N GLU A 128 -5.63 -21.37 -4.91
CA GLU A 128 -6.41 -20.69 -3.88
C GLU A 128 -6.27 -19.16 -3.96
N GLN A 129 -5.06 -18.67 -4.27
CA GLN A 129 -4.83 -17.24 -4.49
C GLN A 129 -5.54 -16.77 -5.77
N ALA A 130 -5.46 -17.52 -6.85
CA ALA A 130 -6.16 -17.20 -8.09
C ALA A 130 -7.68 -17.14 -7.89
N GLU A 131 -8.26 -18.11 -7.15
CA GLU A 131 -9.67 -18.10 -6.80
C GLU A 131 -10.05 -16.88 -5.92
N SER A 132 -9.20 -16.50 -4.98
CA SER A 132 -9.46 -15.33 -4.15
C SER A 132 -9.36 -14.02 -4.93
N LEU A 133 -8.31 -13.88 -5.77
CA LEU A 133 -8.08 -12.70 -6.60
C LEU A 133 -9.14 -12.51 -7.69
N SER A 134 -9.76 -13.59 -8.18
CA SER A 134 -10.86 -13.52 -9.15
C SER A 134 -12.10 -12.81 -8.61
N LYS A 135 -12.21 -12.64 -7.29
CA LYS A 135 -13.34 -11.96 -6.61
C LYS A 135 -13.13 -10.45 -6.49
N VAL A 136 -11.98 -9.91 -6.89
CA VAL A 136 -11.73 -8.47 -6.99
C VAL A 136 -12.73 -7.88 -7.98
N LYS A 137 -13.38 -6.77 -7.60
CA LYS A 137 -14.52 -6.22 -8.34
C LYS A 137 -14.18 -5.61 -9.70
N GLY A 138 -12.96 -5.15 -9.88
CA GLY A 138 -12.49 -4.52 -11.10
C GLY A 138 -11.27 -5.24 -11.66
N ALA A 139 -10.15 -4.53 -11.86
CA ALA A 139 -8.97 -5.10 -12.48
C ALA A 139 -7.97 -5.66 -11.45
N VAL A 140 -7.36 -6.80 -11.78
CA VAL A 140 -6.18 -7.32 -11.10
C VAL A 140 -5.01 -7.29 -12.08
N TYR A 141 -3.93 -6.61 -11.70
CA TYR A 141 -2.68 -6.55 -12.47
C TYR A 141 -1.65 -7.48 -11.85
N LEU A 142 -1.17 -8.44 -12.63
CA LEU A 142 -0.23 -9.50 -12.26
C LEU A 142 0.88 -9.62 -13.31
N ASN A 143 1.43 -8.47 -13.74
CA ASN A 143 2.36 -8.41 -14.87
C ASN A 143 3.70 -9.14 -14.61
N GLY A 144 4.02 -9.45 -13.35
CA GLY A 144 5.22 -10.20 -12.97
C GLY A 144 5.09 -11.72 -13.10
N LEU A 145 3.87 -12.26 -13.29
CA LEU A 145 3.68 -13.69 -13.40
C LEU A 145 4.42 -14.26 -14.62
N THR A 146 5.24 -15.28 -14.36
CA THR A 146 6.01 -15.96 -15.41
C THR A 146 5.26 -17.12 -16.03
N SER A 147 4.28 -17.69 -15.33
CA SER A 147 3.40 -18.75 -15.80
C SER A 147 2.13 -18.81 -14.96
N ILE A 148 1.06 -19.31 -15.54
CA ILE A 148 -0.18 -19.69 -14.85
C ILE A 148 -0.63 -21.06 -15.34
N THR A 149 -1.31 -21.82 -14.49
CA THR A 149 -1.94 -23.09 -14.85
C THR A 149 -3.29 -22.85 -15.52
N ASP A 150 -3.82 -23.87 -16.20
CA ASP A 150 -5.15 -23.79 -16.80
C ASP A 150 -6.24 -23.52 -15.72
N ALA A 151 -6.09 -24.11 -14.53
CA ALA A 151 -7.00 -23.90 -13.40
C ALA A 151 -6.95 -22.44 -12.88
N GLN A 152 -5.76 -21.86 -12.80
CA GLN A 152 -5.58 -20.44 -12.41
C GLN A 152 -6.17 -19.51 -13.47
N ALA A 153 -5.93 -19.80 -14.77
CA ALA A 153 -6.50 -19.01 -15.85
C ALA A 153 -8.03 -19.09 -15.86
N GLU A 154 -8.61 -20.27 -15.63
CA GLU A 154 -10.05 -20.45 -15.50
C GLU A 154 -10.62 -19.65 -14.32
N SER A 155 -9.94 -19.66 -13.18
CA SER A 155 -10.35 -18.89 -12.00
C SER A 155 -10.32 -17.39 -12.24
N LEU A 156 -9.25 -16.87 -12.83
CA LEU A 156 -9.05 -15.43 -13.09
C LEU A 156 -9.93 -14.89 -14.24
N SER A 157 -10.55 -15.75 -15.05
CA SER A 157 -11.42 -15.38 -16.18
C SER A 157 -12.90 -15.15 -15.79
N LYS A 158 -13.26 -15.36 -14.53
CA LYS A 158 -14.63 -15.24 -14.00
C LYS A 158 -14.98 -13.83 -13.61
#